data_dc0aeaa21f4be43b8c276f7735031b6a
#
_entry.id   dc0aeaa21f4be43b8c276f7735031b6a
#
_cell.length_a   1.000
_cell.length_b   1.000
_cell.length_c   1.000
_cell.angle_alpha   90.00
_cell.angle_beta   90.00
_cell.angle_gamma   90.00
#
_symmetry.space_group_name_H-M   'P 1'
#
loop_
_entity.id
_entity.type
_entity.pdbx_description
1 polymer ?
#
loop_
_entity_poly.entity_id
_entity_poly.type
_entity_poly.pdbx_seq_one_letter_code
_entity_poly.pdbx_strand_id
1 'polypeptide(L)'
;MTKSLTFILLSFHTLCCMGGNTITTAKQPTLDDLDKVISASKEYTKKYEQEVGMLKIKYVHAKSAQDKLAASRDLFTKYKSFKLDSAYAYAERKLYYAKILHNYEDSVYSELDIADIFNKTGNYVESYKILSGLEHKPMSVDMRKYYFSLYGNLYEGLRETSITAYQRTENERRRIMFRDSLKNMKDKQSDWDKAEFLRSQNKYTDALHCLFDSYKNLSYEDRDMGYVAFSISDIYRQINEVDKEKQYLIISAIADLKNNVKEYISLRRLAILLYEEGDVKRAYRYMRKSMEDATFCNARLRIIEIYESMQKTEQKNILYGFSLVSILVVMLCFMMYFTRKQLKKIAQARRALETSNKSLNDMILQLNSLNSQLSLANGKLNETNATLQDTNLSLFESNRIKNIYIMEFMNKCSAYIDKLEDYRRSLNKLAVAGKIQELYKQLKSNALVEQEIEEFFEDFDRIFLKIFPDFVISFNGLMKQEELIEPKKPGRLNTELRIYALMRLGIGENEKIAAFLRCSRQTVYSYRSRIRLRSLFPDDFEERVVKID
;
A
#
# COMPACT_ATOMS: atom_id res chain seq x y z
N MET A 1 -33.04 45.81 1.75
CA MET A 1 -33.00 44.47 1.14
C MET A 1 -32.50 43.46 2.15
N THR A 2 -33.17 43.27 3.26
CA THR A 2 -32.79 42.35 4.35
C THR A 2 -34.06 41.83 5.03
N LYS A 3 -34.88 41.05 4.32
CA LYS A 3 -36.08 40.37 4.88
C LYS A 3 -36.51 39.14 4.09
N SER A 4 -35.60 38.42 3.42
CA SER A 4 -35.99 37.25 2.60
C SER A 4 -35.15 36.00 2.85
N LEU A 5 -34.30 35.96 3.89
CA LEU A 5 -33.42 34.79 4.17
C LEU A 5 -33.82 34.01 5.44
N THR A 6 -34.86 34.39 6.16
CA THR A 6 -35.27 33.78 7.43
C THR A 6 -36.43 32.79 7.31
N PHE A 7 -36.97 32.56 6.12
CA PHE A 7 -38.17 31.71 5.94
C PHE A 7 -37.90 30.33 5.35
N ILE A 8 -36.66 30.02 4.96
CA ILE A 8 -36.29 28.69 4.41
C ILE A 8 -35.68 27.74 5.47
N LEU A 9 -35.30 28.25 6.64
CA LEU A 9 -34.72 27.44 7.74
C LEU A 9 -35.74 26.83 8.70
N LEU A 10 -37.05 27.17 8.60
CA LEU A 10 -38.10 26.65 9.48
C LEU A 10 -38.95 25.51 8.90
N SER A 11 -38.81 25.18 7.62
CA SER A 11 -39.61 24.09 7.01
C SER A 11 -38.93 22.71 7.02
N PHE A 12 -37.68 22.59 7.49
CA PHE A 12 -36.97 21.32 7.57
C PHE A 12 -37.04 20.59 8.93
N HIS A 13 -37.64 21.25 9.95
CA HIS A 13 -37.73 20.68 11.30
C HIS A 13 -39.06 19.99 11.63
N THR A 14 -40.05 20.02 10.73
CA THR A 14 -41.41 19.49 11.02
C THR A 14 -41.78 18.23 10.25
N LEU A 15 -40.84 17.61 9.49
CA LEU A 15 -41.16 16.35 8.76
C LEU A 15 -40.51 15.12 9.37
N CYS A 16 -39.96 15.18 10.59
CA CYS A 16 -39.34 14.04 11.27
C CYS A 16 -40.17 13.45 12.43
N CYS A 17 -41.42 13.87 12.62
CA CYS A 17 -42.25 13.40 13.74
C CYS A 17 -43.62 12.89 13.29
N MET A 18 -43.70 11.98 12.31
CA MET A 18 -44.89 11.10 12.16
C MET A 18 -44.44 9.77 11.55
N GLY A 19 -44.21 8.81 12.39
CA GLY A 19 -43.89 7.41 12.03
C GLY A 19 -43.26 6.69 13.22
N GLY A 20 -44.04 6.63 14.33
CA GLY A 20 -43.61 5.84 15.48
C GLY A 20 -43.66 4.35 15.19
N ASN A 21 -42.53 3.78 14.86
CA ASN A 21 -42.21 2.41 15.18
C ASN A 21 -40.93 2.46 15.98
N THR A 22 -40.97 1.98 17.20
CA THR A 22 -39.86 1.80 18.13
C THR A 22 -38.77 0.96 17.49
N ILE A 23 -37.90 1.62 16.70
CA ILE A 23 -36.59 1.08 16.39
C ILE A 23 -35.83 1.20 17.72
N THR A 24 -35.59 0.09 18.38
CA THR A 24 -34.59 -0.02 19.44
C THR A 24 -33.36 0.76 18.99
N THR A 25 -33.07 1.86 19.68
CA THR A 25 -31.91 2.70 19.43
C THR A 25 -30.65 1.92 19.84
N ALA A 26 -30.23 1.00 18.99
CA ALA A 26 -28.91 0.46 19.08
C ALA A 26 -27.96 1.65 18.99
N LYS A 27 -27.24 1.91 20.08
CA LYS A 27 -26.28 3.02 20.20
C LYS A 27 -25.39 3.00 18.96
N GLN A 28 -25.39 4.07 18.19
CA GLN A 28 -24.55 4.16 17.00
C GLN A 28 -23.09 4.00 17.41
N PRO A 29 -22.29 3.18 16.70
CA PRO A 29 -20.91 2.90 17.07
C PRO A 29 -20.06 4.17 17.02
N THR A 30 -19.18 4.29 17.98
CA THR A 30 -18.23 5.39 18.14
C THR A 30 -16.83 5.02 17.64
N LEU A 31 -15.93 6.00 17.59
CA LEU A 31 -14.51 5.74 17.35
C LEU A 31 -13.88 4.82 18.41
N ASP A 32 -14.35 4.89 19.66
CA ASP A 32 -13.85 4.00 20.72
C ASP A 32 -14.30 2.55 20.49
N ASP A 33 -15.47 2.35 19.94
CA ASP A 33 -15.94 1.01 19.57
C ASP A 33 -15.13 0.47 18.38
N LEU A 34 -14.80 1.30 17.39
CA LEU A 34 -13.90 0.93 16.31
C LEU A 34 -12.48 0.60 16.85
N ASP A 35 -11.97 1.37 17.79
CA ASP A 35 -10.68 1.10 18.44
C ASP A 35 -10.64 -0.28 19.11
N LYS A 36 -11.74 -0.67 19.78
CA LYS A 36 -11.88 -2.02 20.36
C LYS A 36 -11.87 -3.09 19.29
N VAL A 37 -12.60 -2.89 18.19
CA VAL A 37 -12.65 -3.84 17.06
C VAL A 37 -11.28 -3.97 16.39
N ILE A 38 -10.56 -2.88 16.19
CA ILE A 38 -9.19 -2.92 15.67
C ILE A 38 -8.28 -3.73 16.60
N SER A 39 -8.39 -3.52 17.91
CA SER A 39 -7.59 -4.25 18.90
C SER A 39 -7.91 -5.76 18.91
N ALA A 40 -9.17 -6.13 18.69
CA ALA A 40 -9.64 -7.51 18.60
C ALA A 40 -9.46 -8.13 17.21
N SER A 41 -8.94 -7.40 16.23
CA SER A 41 -8.88 -7.86 14.83
C SER A 41 -8.12 -9.17 14.63
N LYS A 42 -7.14 -9.50 15.48
CA LYS A 42 -6.42 -10.77 15.46
C LYS A 42 -7.32 -11.97 15.81
N GLU A 43 -8.28 -11.78 16.71
CA GLU A 43 -9.25 -12.82 17.10
C GLU A 43 -10.21 -13.11 15.97
N TYR A 44 -10.75 -12.08 15.31
CA TYR A 44 -11.57 -12.25 14.12
C TYR A 44 -10.80 -12.97 13.00
N THR A 45 -9.53 -12.60 12.79
CA THR A 45 -8.68 -13.28 11.80
C THR A 45 -8.48 -14.75 12.14
N LYS A 46 -8.20 -15.08 13.41
CA LYS A 46 -8.02 -16.47 13.84
C LYS A 46 -9.29 -17.30 13.61
N LYS A 47 -10.47 -16.78 13.96
CA LYS A 47 -11.75 -17.45 13.70
C LYS A 47 -11.97 -17.67 12.21
N TYR A 48 -11.69 -16.65 11.40
CA TYR A 48 -11.83 -16.74 9.95
C TYR A 48 -10.88 -17.77 9.33
N GLU A 49 -9.65 -17.85 9.81
CA GLU A 49 -8.68 -18.86 9.37
C GLU A 49 -9.10 -20.27 9.74
N GLN A 50 -9.78 -20.47 10.89
CA GLN A 50 -10.38 -21.74 11.25
C GLN A 50 -11.51 -22.15 10.29
N GLU A 51 -12.40 -21.22 9.92
CA GLU A 51 -13.44 -21.46 8.93
C GLU A 51 -12.83 -21.83 7.56
N VAL A 52 -11.82 -21.09 7.13
CA VAL A 52 -11.07 -21.40 5.91
C VAL A 52 -10.39 -22.78 6.01
N GLY A 53 -9.86 -23.12 7.18
CA GLY A 53 -9.28 -24.45 7.46
C GLY A 53 -10.28 -25.56 7.22
N MET A 54 -11.51 -25.43 7.72
CA MET A 54 -12.58 -26.41 7.48
C MET A 54 -12.92 -26.54 6.00
N LEU A 55 -12.99 -25.44 5.27
CA LEU A 55 -13.23 -25.46 3.82
C LEU A 55 -12.08 -26.13 3.04
N LYS A 56 -10.83 -25.95 3.48
CA LYS A 56 -9.69 -26.68 2.91
C LYS A 56 -9.79 -28.18 3.13
N ILE A 57 -10.18 -28.61 4.32
CA ILE A 57 -10.42 -30.02 4.63
C ILE A 57 -11.52 -30.55 3.71
N LYS A 58 -12.65 -29.84 3.58
CA LYS A 58 -13.74 -30.19 2.64
C LYS A 58 -13.20 -30.33 1.21
N TYR A 59 -12.36 -29.38 0.76
CA TYR A 59 -11.73 -29.43 -0.56
C TYR A 59 -10.85 -30.68 -0.73
N VAL A 60 -10.02 -31.01 0.26
CA VAL A 60 -9.12 -32.18 0.20
C VAL A 60 -9.91 -33.47 0.08
N HIS A 61 -10.98 -33.64 0.87
CA HIS A 61 -11.82 -34.83 0.90
C HIS A 61 -12.83 -34.94 -0.26
N ALA A 62 -13.04 -33.88 -1.01
CA ALA A 62 -13.91 -33.91 -2.20
C ALA A 62 -13.34 -34.90 -3.24
N LYS A 63 -14.19 -35.87 -3.66
CA LYS A 63 -13.77 -36.93 -4.59
C LYS A 63 -14.16 -36.64 -6.03
N SER A 64 -15.29 -35.99 -6.25
CA SER A 64 -15.79 -35.66 -7.58
C SER A 64 -15.25 -34.29 -8.06
N ALA A 65 -15.17 -34.12 -9.38
CA ALA A 65 -14.85 -32.82 -9.98
C ALA A 65 -15.88 -31.74 -9.61
N GLN A 66 -17.17 -32.14 -9.46
CA GLN A 66 -18.25 -31.25 -9.05
C GLN A 66 -18.04 -30.75 -7.61
N ASP A 67 -17.69 -31.64 -6.67
CA ASP A 67 -17.42 -31.26 -5.28
C ASP A 67 -16.16 -30.39 -5.18
N LYS A 68 -15.14 -30.70 -5.97
CA LYS A 68 -13.93 -29.90 -6.08
C LYS A 68 -14.22 -28.49 -6.60
N LEU A 69 -15.09 -28.38 -7.61
CA LEU A 69 -15.52 -27.08 -8.13
C LEU A 69 -16.27 -26.28 -7.06
N ALA A 70 -17.25 -26.90 -6.40
CA ALA A 70 -18.03 -26.27 -5.33
C ALA A 70 -17.12 -25.80 -4.18
N ALA A 71 -16.24 -26.67 -3.70
CA ALA A 71 -15.30 -26.32 -2.63
C ALA A 71 -14.29 -25.25 -3.05
N SER A 72 -13.86 -25.24 -4.31
CA SER A 72 -13.00 -24.17 -4.86
C SER A 72 -13.73 -22.83 -4.89
N ARG A 73 -15.03 -22.82 -5.23
CA ARG A 73 -15.87 -21.62 -5.21
C ARG A 73 -16.02 -21.06 -3.79
N ASP A 74 -16.29 -21.95 -2.80
CA ASP A 74 -16.40 -21.57 -1.40
C ASP A 74 -15.09 -20.93 -0.91
N LEU A 75 -13.95 -21.56 -1.21
CA LEU A 75 -12.62 -21.08 -0.83
C LEU A 75 -12.24 -19.77 -1.54
N PHE A 76 -12.52 -19.66 -2.84
CA PHE A 76 -12.35 -18.42 -3.57
C PHE A 76 -13.15 -17.27 -2.92
N THR A 77 -14.42 -17.50 -2.63
CA THR A 77 -15.29 -16.50 -2.00
C THR A 77 -14.75 -16.04 -0.65
N LYS A 78 -14.17 -16.93 0.14
CA LYS A 78 -13.51 -16.57 1.38
C LYS A 78 -12.22 -15.78 1.14
N TYR A 79 -11.41 -16.17 0.18
CA TYR A 79 -10.10 -15.53 -0.03
C TYR A 79 -10.12 -14.21 -0.79
N LYS A 80 -11.11 -13.95 -1.66
CA LYS A 80 -11.12 -12.83 -2.63
C LYS A 80 -10.95 -11.42 -2.04
N SER A 81 -11.19 -11.24 -0.74
CA SER A 81 -10.94 -9.98 -0.03
C SER A 81 -10.08 -10.16 1.21
N PHE A 82 -9.55 -11.37 1.41
CA PHE A 82 -8.70 -11.70 2.56
C PHE A 82 -7.24 -11.91 2.14
N LYS A 83 -7.00 -12.72 1.08
CA LYS A 83 -5.63 -13.02 0.60
C LYS A 83 -5.66 -13.34 -0.90
N LEU A 84 -5.26 -12.40 -1.72
CA LEU A 84 -5.41 -12.48 -3.18
C LEU A 84 -4.61 -13.62 -3.82
N ASP A 85 -3.41 -13.94 -3.32
CA ASP A 85 -2.62 -15.06 -3.83
C ASP A 85 -3.37 -16.39 -3.68
N SER A 86 -4.02 -16.58 -2.52
CA SER A 86 -4.83 -17.78 -2.28
C SER A 86 -6.13 -17.76 -3.10
N ALA A 87 -6.74 -16.58 -3.25
CA ALA A 87 -7.91 -16.42 -4.11
C ALA A 87 -7.58 -16.79 -5.56
N TYR A 88 -6.44 -16.35 -6.08
CA TYR A 88 -5.96 -16.71 -7.41
C TYR A 88 -5.82 -18.22 -7.58
N ALA A 89 -5.16 -18.89 -6.64
CA ALA A 89 -4.98 -20.33 -6.69
C ALA A 89 -6.32 -21.10 -6.71
N TYR A 90 -7.35 -20.61 -5.99
CA TYR A 90 -8.66 -21.24 -6.01
C TYR A 90 -9.52 -20.82 -7.20
N ALA A 91 -9.32 -19.64 -7.78
CA ALA A 91 -9.93 -19.25 -9.05
C ALA A 91 -9.42 -20.13 -10.22
N GLU A 92 -8.11 -20.40 -10.27
CA GLU A 92 -7.53 -21.32 -11.25
C GLU A 92 -8.07 -22.76 -11.09
N ARG A 93 -8.17 -23.26 -9.85
CA ARG A 93 -8.77 -24.58 -9.59
C ARG A 93 -10.24 -24.62 -10.00
N LYS A 94 -10.99 -23.56 -9.71
CA LYS A 94 -12.38 -23.40 -10.14
C LYS A 94 -12.49 -23.47 -11.67
N LEU A 95 -11.61 -22.74 -12.38
CA LEU A 95 -11.54 -22.75 -13.83
C LEU A 95 -11.18 -24.16 -14.37
N TYR A 96 -10.20 -24.82 -13.76
CA TYR A 96 -9.79 -26.16 -14.13
C TYR A 96 -10.94 -27.17 -14.03
N TYR A 97 -11.64 -27.20 -12.87
CA TYR A 97 -12.76 -28.14 -12.69
C TYR A 97 -13.97 -27.75 -13.53
N ALA A 98 -14.25 -26.47 -13.74
CA ALA A 98 -15.31 -26.04 -14.63
C ALA A 98 -15.06 -26.52 -16.07
N LYS A 99 -13.82 -26.48 -16.57
CA LYS A 99 -13.44 -27.01 -17.88
C LYS A 99 -13.58 -28.53 -17.97
N ILE A 100 -13.17 -29.28 -16.95
CA ILE A 100 -13.35 -30.75 -16.89
C ILE A 100 -14.83 -31.13 -16.95
N LEU A 101 -15.67 -30.36 -16.28
CA LEU A 101 -17.11 -30.59 -16.22
C LEU A 101 -17.86 -30.04 -17.44
N HIS A 102 -17.16 -29.44 -18.38
CA HIS A 102 -17.74 -28.71 -19.52
C HIS A 102 -18.77 -27.67 -19.07
N ASN A 103 -18.63 -27.14 -17.85
CA ASN A 103 -19.50 -26.11 -17.32
C ASN A 103 -19.03 -24.74 -17.84
N TYR A 104 -19.68 -24.30 -18.89
CA TYR A 104 -19.35 -23.04 -19.56
C TYR A 104 -19.50 -21.84 -18.63
N GLU A 105 -20.60 -21.80 -17.89
CA GLU A 105 -20.92 -20.68 -16.99
C GLU A 105 -19.87 -20.50 -15.91
N ASP A 106 -19.54 -21.57 -15.19
CA ASP A 106 -18.48 -21.52 -14.17
C ASP A 106 -17.10 -21.23 -14.76
N SER A 107 -16.84 -21.64 -16.02
CA SER A 107 -15.57 -21.31 -16.70
C SER A 107 -15.46 -19.81 -16.93
N VAL A 108 -16.50 -19.17 -17.47
CA VAL A 108 -16.52 -17.72 -17.70
C VAL A 108 -16.45 -16.94 -16.38
N TYR A 109 -17.22 -17.33 -15.35
CA TYR A 109 -17.12 -16.71 -14.03
C TYR A 109 -15.72 -16.85 -13.42
N SER A 110 -15.04 -17.98 -13.65
CA SER A 110 -13.69 -18.17 -13.12
C SER A 110 -12.66 -17.28 -13.85
N GLU A 111 -12.81 -17.11 -15.17
CA GLU A 111 -11.97 -16.18 -15.94
C GLU A 111 -12.21 -14.72 -15.48
N LEU A 112 -13.45 -14.32 -15.21
CA LEU A 112 -13.78 -13.02 -14.63
C LEU A 112 -13.20 -12.84 -13.23
N ASP A 113 -13.28 -13.85 -12.37
CA ASP A 113 -12.69 -13.82 -11.03
C ASP A 113 -11.17 -13.66 -11.07
N ILE A 114 -10.49 -14.31 -12.03
CA ILE A 114 -9.04 -14.15 -12.23
C ILE A 114 -8.73 -12.72 -12.70
N ALA A 115 -9.54 -12.18 -13.61
CA ALA A 115 -9.36 -10.79 -14.07
C ALA A 115 -9.56 -9.77 -12.92
N ASP A 116 -10.52 -10.02 -12.01
CA ASP A 116 -10.70 -9.20 -10.79
C ASP A 116 -9.44 -9.19 -9.92
N ILE A 117 -8.87 -10.38 -9.69
CA ILE A 117 -7.62 -10.48 -8.91
C ILE A 117 -6.49 -9.72 -9.59
N PHE A 118 -6.34 -9.84 -10.91
CA PHE A 118 -5.32 -9.11 -11.65
C PHE A 118 -5.52 -7.59 -11.59
N ASN A 119 -6.76 -7.11 -11.63
CA ASN A 119 -7.05 -5.70 -11.39
C ASN A 119 -6.60 -5.25 -10.00
N LYS A 120 -6.94 -6.01 -8.96
CA LYS A 120 -6.60 -5.70 -7.57
C LYS A 120 -5.10 -5.75 -7.29
N THR A 121 -4.38 -6.65 -7.96
CA THR A 121 -2.93 -6.80 -7.84
C THR A 121 -2.14 -5.89 -8.77
N GLY A 122 -2.81 -5.10 -9.63
CA GLY A 122 -2.18 -4.18 -10.57
C GLY A 122 -1.61 -4.85 -11.82
N ASN A 123 -1.97 -6.10 -12.09
CA ASN A 123 -1.56 -6.84 -13.29
C ASN A 123 -2.53 -6.56 -14.45
N TYR A 124 -2.63 -5.29 -14.84
CA TYR A 124 -3.66 -4.82 -15.77
C TYR A 124 -3.55 -5.42 -17.18
N VAL A 125 -2.35 -5.74 -17.62
CA VAL A 125 -2.13 -6.38 -18.93
C VAL A 125 -2.77 -7.76 -18.97
N GLU A 126 -2.59 -8.56 -17.92
CA GLU A 126 -3.17 -9.90 -17.84
C GLU A 126 -4.69 -9.85 -17.66
N SER A 127 -5.18 -8.90 -16.88
CA SER A 127 -6.62 -8.65 -16.77
C SER A 127 -7.22 -8.28 -18.13
N TYR A 128 -6.60 -7.36 -18.85
CA TYR A 128 -7.06 -6.96 -20.18
C TYR A 128 -7.09 -8.14 -21.16
N LYS A 129 -6.06 -8.98 -21.19
CA LYS A 129 -6.02 -10.17 -22.06
C LYS A 129 -7.20 -11.11 -21.81
N ILE A 130 -7.51 -11.36 -20.53
CA ILE A 130 -8.65 -12.21 -20.17
C ILE A 130 -9.96 -11.54 -20.62
N LEU A 131 -10.17 -10.28 -20.24
CA LEU A 131 -11.41 -9.57 -20.54
C LEU A 131 -11.61 -9.42 -22.06
N SER A 132 -10.59 -9.09 -22.82
CA SER A 132 -10.69 -9.02 -24.29
C SER A 132 -10.98 -10.38 -24.94
N GLY A 133 -10.42 -11.46 -24.37
CA GLY A 133 -10.73 -12.84 -24.81
C GLY A 133 -12.18 -13.27 -24.51
N LEU A 134 -12.88 -12.56 -23.63
CA LEU A 134 -14.27 -12.80 -23.26
C LEU A 134 -15.29 -11.96 -24.07
N GLU A 135 -14.84 -10.97 -24.84
CA GLU A 135 -15.70 -9.96 -25.48
C GLU A 135 -16.85 -10.55 -26.30
N HIS A 136 -16.54 -11.58 -27.10
CA HIS A 136 -17.51 -12.21 -28.00
C HIS A 136 -18.14 -13.49 -27.42
N LYS A 137 -17.80 -13.84 -26.19
CA LYS A 137 -18.36 -15.03 -25.54
C LYS A 137 -19.80 -14.76 -25.04
N PRO A 138 -20.71 -15.70 -25.18
CA PRO A 138 -22.05 -15.57 -24.62
C PRO A 138 -21.98 -15.44 -23.09
N MET A 139 -22.70 -14.46 -22.55
CA MET A 139 -22.73 -14.17 -21.12
C MET A 139 -24.16 -13.95 -20.66
N SER A 140 -24.50 -14.48 -19.49
CA SER A 140 -25.69 -14.08 -18.77
C SER A 140 -25.65 -12.59 -18.41
N VAL A 141 -26.79 -12.03 -18.04
CA VAL A 141 -26.86 -10.60 -17.67
C VAL A 141 -25.93 -10.30 -16.50
N ASP A 142 -25.89 -11.17 -15.47
CA ASP A 142 -25.04 -10.97 -14.31
C ASP A 142 -23.56 -11.08 -14.62
N MET A 143 -23.17 -12.03 -15.49
CA MET A 143 -21.81 -12.13 -16.00
C MET A 143 -21.40 -10.86 -16.74
N ARG A 144 -22.29 -10.33 -17.59
CA ARG A 144 -22.04 -9.13 -18.38
C ARG A 144 -21.92 -7.89 -17.50
N LYS A 145 -22.73 -7.78 -16.44
CA LYS A 145 -22.57 -6.76 -15.40
C LYS A 145 -21.19 -6.84 -14.75
N TYR A 146 -20.80 -8.03 -14.33
CA TYR A 146 -19.49 -8.26 -13.71
C TYR A 146 -18.35 -7.93 -14.69
N TYR A 147 -18.45 -8.37 -15.92
CA TYR A 147 -17.50 -8.07 -17.00
C TYR A 147 -17.29 -6.54 -17.21
N PHE A 148 -18.38 -5.78 -17.32
CA PHE A 148 -18.28 -4.33 -17.46
C PHE A 148 -17.74 -3.64 -16.20
N SER A 149 -18.09 -4.13 -15.04
CA SER A 149 -17.52 -3.65 -13.78
C SER A 149 -16.01 -3.85 -13.73
N LEU A 150 -15.52 -5.01 -14.17
CA LEU A 150 -14.09 -5.31 -14.22
C LEU A 150 -13.33 -4.42 -15.19
N TYR A 151 -13.90 -4.11 -16.36
CA TYR A 151 -13.31 -3.12 -17.26
C TYR A 151 -13.30 -1.72 -16.64
N GLY A 152 -14.34 -1.33 -15.93
CA GLY A 152 -14.36 -0.09 -15.17
C GLY A 152 -13.20 -0.01 -14.17
N ASN A 153 -12.99 -1.07 -13.39
CA ASN A 153 -11.91 -1.18 -12.41
C ASN A 153 -10.52 -1.21 -13.08
N LEU A 154 -10.40 -1.93 -14.21
CA LEU A 154 -9.18 -1.98 -15.00
C LEU A 154 -8.74 -0.58 -15.46
N TYR A 155 -9.66 0.17 -16.08
CA TYR A 155 -9.35 1.51 -16.59
C TYR A 155 -9.20 2.54 -15.45
N GLU A 156 -9.82 2.33 -14.30
CA GLU A 156 -9.53 3.13 -13.11
C GLU A 156 -8.10 2.92 -12.64
N GLY A 157 -7.66 1.68 -12.51
CA GLY A 157 -6.27 1.36 -12.15
C GLY A 157 -5.25 1.85 -13.18
N LEU A 158 -5.55 1.70 -14.47
CA LEU A 158 -4.70 2.23 -15.55
C LEU A 158 -4.64 3.76 -15.54
N ARG A 159 -5.73 4.45 -15.20
CA ARG A 159 -5.77 5.90 -15.04
C ARG A 159 -4.85 6.35 -13.90
N GLU A 160 -4.96 5.70 -12.74
CA GLU A 160 -4.14 6.04 -11.55
C GLU A 160 -2.64 5.79 -11.81
N THR A 161 -2.30 4.78 -12.59
CA THR A 161 -0.90 4.45 -12.93
C THR A 161 -0.39 5.13 -14.20
N SER A 162 -1.20 5.98 -14.85
CA SER A 162 -0.84 6.67 -16.09
C SER A 162 0.22 7.74 -15.87
N ILE A 163 1.30 7.67 -16.63
CA ILE A 163 2.41 8.65 -16.59
C ILE A 163 2.03 9.94 -17.30
N THR A 164 1.33 9.85 -18.45
CA THR A 164 0.99 11.01 -19.27
C THR A 164 -0.45 11.47 -19.05
N ALA A 165 -0.70 12.78 -19.20
CA ALA A 165 -2.06 13.34 -19.15
C ALA A 165 -2.96 12.75 -20.23
N TYR A 166 -2.42 12.48 -21.42
CA TYR A 166 -3.15 11.85 -22.52
C TYR A 166 -3.66 10.46 -22.13
N GLN A 167 -2.77 9.60 -21.61
CA GLN A 167 -3.16 8.25 -21.17
C GLN A 167 -4.21 8.33 -20.06
N ARG A 168 -4.07 9.27 -19.12
CA ARG A 168 -5.02 9.46 -18.03
C ARG A 168 -6.41 9.83 -18.55
N THR A 169 -6.48 10.75 -19.50
CA THR A 169 -7.75 11.18 -20.14
C THR A 169 -8.38 10.05 -20.93
N GLU A 170 -7.60 9.30 -21.70
CA GLU A 170 -8.12 8.17 -22.51
C GLU A 170 -8.62 7.03 -21.60
N ASN A 171 -7.89 6.69 -20.56
CA ASN A 171 -8.33 5.68 -19.58
C ASN A 171 -9.59 6.13 -18.83
N GLU A 172 -9.71 7.41 -18.47
CA GLU A 172 -10.93 7.96 -17.89
C GLU A 172 -12.12 7.86 -18.85
N ARG A 173 -11.93 8.21 -20.13
CA ARG A 173 -12.97 8.07 -21.16
C ARG A 173 -13.47 6.64 -21.27
N ARG A 174 -12.57 5.66 -21.30
CA ARG A 174 -12.91 4.23 -21.36
C ARG A 174 -13.62 3.76 -20.09
N ARG A 175 -13.15 4.20 -18.93
CA ARG A 175 -13.78 3.91 -17.64
C ARG A 175 -15.25 4.38 -17.63
N ILE A 176 -15.51 5.59 -18.08
CA ILE A 176 -16.86 6.16 -18.18
C ILE A 176 -17.72 5.33 -19.13
N MET A 177 -17.19 4.96 -20.31
CA MET A 177 -17.90 4.15 -21.30
C MET A 177 -18.40 2.82 -20.72
N PHE A 178 -17.56 2.09 -19.97
CA PHE A 178 -17.95 0.82 -19.36
C PHE A 178 -18.94 1.01 -18.20
N ARG A 179 -18.81 2.09 -17.42
CA ARG A 179 -19.80 2.44 -16.39
C ARG A 179 -21.17 2.79 -17.01
N ASP A 180 -21.18 3.48 -18.13
CA ASP A 180 -22.43 3.79 -18.82
C ASP A 180 -23.06 2.53 -19.45
N SER A 181 -22.25 1.57 -19.89
CA SER A 181 -22.73 0.25 -20.32
C SER A 181 -23.43 -0.49 -19.18
N LEU A 182 -22.92 -0.44 -17.96
CA LEU A 182 -23.58 -0.99 -16.75
C LEU A 182 -24.93 -0.31 -16.48
N LYS A 183 -24.99 1.02 -16.57
CA LYS A 183 -26.23 1.80 -16.31
C LYS A 183 -27.35 1.48 -17.30
N ASN A 184 -26.98 1.16 -18.55
CA ASN A 184 -27.95 0.89 -19.63
C ASN A 184 -28.52 -0.54 -19.60
N MET A 185 -28.06 -1.42 -18.69
CA MET A 185 -28.57 -2.78 -18.57
C MET A 185 -29.92 -2.77 -17.82
N LYS A 186 -31.01 -3.01 -18.56
CA LYS A 186 -32.40 -2.99 -18.08
C LYS A 186 -32.82 -4.30 -17.40
N ASP A 187 -32.14 -4.76 -16.36
CA ASP A 187 -32.59 -5.95 -15.63
C ASP A 187 -32.96 -5.61 -14.18
N LYS A 188 -33.56 -6.59 -13.43
CA LYS A 188 -33.87 -6.44 -12.00
C LYS A 188 -32.66 -5.85 -11.28
N GLN A 189 -32.67 -4.54 -11.12
CA GLN A 189 -31.63 -3.81 -10.41
C GLN A 189 -31.75 -4.14 -8.92
N SER A 190 -30.65 -4.59 -8.32
CA SER A 190 -30.56 -4.62 -6.85
C SER A 190 -30.78 -3.19 -6.31
N ASP A 191 -31.16 -3.06 -5.06
CA ASP A 191 -31.33 -1.73 -4.45
C ASP A 191 -30.01 -0.94 -4.47
N TRP A 192 -28.89 -1.64 -4.47
CA TRP A 192 -27.58 -1.06 -4.66
C TRP A 192 -27.37 -0.52 -6.09
N ASP A 193 -27.71 -1.28 -7.13
CA ASP A 193 -27.59 -0.82 -8.52
C ASP A 193 -28.47 0.44 -8.75
N LYS A 194 -29.67 0.44 -8.15
CA LYS A 194 -30.58 1.60 -8.19
C LYS A 194 -29.96 2.82 -7.49
N ALA A 195 -29.40 2.60 -6.30
CA ALA A 195 -28.75 3.65 -5.55
C ALA A 195 -27.55 4.26 -6.30
N GLU A 196 -26.72 3.44 -6.91
CA GLU A 196 -25.57 3.89 -7.71
C GLU A 196 -26.02 4.65 -8.96
N PHE A 197 -27.10 4.19 -9.60
CA PHE A 197 -27.70 4.89 -10.73
C PHE A 197 -28.25 6.27 -10.31
N LEU A 198 -29.02 6.34 -9.22
CA LEU A 198 -29.56 7.58 -8.69
C LEU A 198 -28.45 8.55 -8.25
N ARG A 199 -27.40 8.03 -7.63
CA ARG A 199 -26.20 8.79 -7.27
C ARG A 199 -25.54 9.41 -8.50
N SER A 200 -25.43 8.66 -9.58
CA SER A 200 -24.84 9.17 -10.83
C SER A 200 -25.66 10.29 -11.48
N GLN A 201 -26.94 10.40 -11.14
CA GLN A 201 -27.84 11.48 -11.54
C GLN A 201 -27.91 12.63 -10.52
N ASN A 202 -27.07 12.61 -9.49
CA ASN A 202 -27.08 13.54 -8.36
C ASN A 202 -28.40 13.50 -7.54
N LYS A 203 -29.19 12.42 -7.65
CA LYS A 203 -30.40 12.19 -6.86
C LYS A 203 -30.03 11.51 -5.53
N TYR A 204 -29.31 12.25 -4.70
CA TYR A 204 -28.70 11.72 -3.49
C TYR A 204 -29.72 11.24 -2.45
N THR A 205 -30.83 11.93 -2.29
CA THR A 205 -31.91 11.57 -1.35
C THR A 205 -32.51 10.21 -1.71
N ASP A 206 -32.85 10.01 -2.97
CA ASP A 206 -33.45 8.77 -3.45
C ASP A 206 -32.44 7.60 -3.36
N ALA A 207 -31.18 7.87 -3.68
CA ALA A 207 -30.09 6.91 -3.54
C ALA A 207 -29.89 6.47 -2.08
N LEU A 208 -29.94 7.42 -1.14
CA LEU A 208 -29.89 7.10 0.30
C LEU A 208 -31.07 6.25 0.73
N HIS A 209 -32.29 6.53 0.23
CA HIS A 209 -33.47 5.73 0.58
C HIS A 209 -33.27 4.26 0.18
N CYS A 210 -32.83 3.98 -1.05
CA CYS A 210 -32.55 2.64 -1.51
C CYS A 210 -31.48 1.93 -0.65
N LEU A 211 -30.41 2.65 -0.28
CA LEU A 211 -29.35 2.09 0.55
C LEU A 211 -29.82 1.84 1.98
N PHE A 212 -30.64 2.70 2.56
CA PHE A 212 -31.19 2.49 3.90
C PHE A 212 -32.14 1.31 3.99
N ASP A 213 -32.88 1.02 2.94
CA ASP A 213 -33.73 -0.17 2.91
C ASP A 213 -32.90 -1.46 2.94
N SER A 214 -31.79 -1.51 2.22
CA SER A 214 -30.81 -2.61 2.34
C SER A 214 -30.14 -2.62 3.72
N TYR A 215 -29.70 -1.45 4.21
CA TYR A 215 -28.98 -1.31 5.47
C TYR A 215 -29.75 -1.83 6.69
N LYS A 216 -31.05 -1.58 6.75
CA LYS A 216 -31.92 -2.00 7.88
C LYS A 216 -31.93 -3.50 8.14
N ASN A 217 -31.68 -4.29 7.10
CA ASN A 217 -31.75 -5.75 7.14
C ASN A 217 -30.38 -6.41 7.35
N LEU A 218 -29.31 -5.62 7.47
CA LEU A 218 -27.94 -6.12 7.59
C LEU A 218 -27.42 -6.00 9.03
N SER A 219 -26.65 -6.98 9.44
CA SER A 219 -25.88 -7.01 10.68
C SER A 219 -24.39 -6.78 10.42
N TYR A 220 -23.60 -6.58 11.48
CA TYR A 220 -22.13 -6.46 11.35
C TYR A 220 -21.45 -7.77 10.91
N GLU A 221 -22.11 -8.89 11.02
CA GLU A 221 -21.66 -10.20 10.56
C GLU A 221 -21.92 -10.40 9.07
N ASP A 222 -22.81 -9.59 8.48
CA ASP A 222 -23.07 -9.60 7.05
C ASP A 222 -21.97 -8.86 6.31
N ARG A 223 -21.41 -9.53 5.31
CA ARG A 223 -20.32 -8.96 4.51
C ARG A 223 -20.74 -7.69 3.76
N ASP A 224 -22.00 -7.63 3.35
CA ASP A 224 -22.54 -6.50 2.58
C ASP A 224 -22.72 -5.24 3.42
N MET A 225 -22.77 -5.35 4.75
CA MET A 225 -22.87 -4.21 5.66
C MET A 225 -21.75 -3.19 5.44
N GLY A 226 -20.50 -3.66 5.32
CA GLY A 226 -19.34 -2.79 5.09
C GLY A 226 -19.48 -1.99 3.80
N TYR A 227 -19.91 -2.65 2.75
CA TYR A 227 -20.09 -2.06 1.44
C TYR A 227 -21.26 -1.06 1.37
N VAL A 228 -22.42 -1.42 1.91
CA VAL A 228 -23.60 -0.53 1.95
C VAL A 228 -23.33 0.70 2.79
N ALA A 229 -22.72 0.54 3.97
CA ALA A 229 -22.35 1.67 4.83
C ALA A 229 -21.31 2.58 4.15
N PHE A 230 -20.33 2.02 3.45
CA PHE A 230 -19.39 2.82 2.67
C PHE A 230 -20.09 3.63 1.57
N SER A 231 -21.03 3.01 0.85
CA SER A 231 -21.80 3.71 -0.21
C SER A 231 -22.63 4.87 0.35
N ILE A 232 -23.24 4.68 1.53
CA ILE A 232 -23.95 5.76 2.25
C ILE A 232 -22.97 6.87 2.62
N SER A 233 -21.79 6.54 3.15
CA SER A 233 -20.77 7.52 3.51
C SER A 233 -20.31 8.34 2.30
N ASP A 234 -20.19 7.69 1.14
CA ASP A 234 -19.76 8.35 -0.09
C ASP A 234 -20.78 9.36 -0.60
N ILE A 235 -22.09 9.08 -0.44
CA ILE A 235 -23.14 10.05 -0.74
C ILE A 235 -23.07 11.22 0.24
N TYR A 236 -22.94 10.98 1.54
CA TYR A 236 -22.82 12.04 2.53
C TYR A 236 -21.61 12.95 2.28
N ARG A 237 -20.49 12.38 1.81
CA ARG A 237 -19.36 13.19 1.36
C ARG A 237 -19.72 14.12 0.20
N GLN A 238 -20.46 13.60 -0.80
CA GLN A 238 -20.83 14.40 -1.97
C GLN A 238 -21.78 15.57 -1.63
N ILE A 239 -22.59 15.42 -0.60
CA ILE A 239 -23.46 16.47 -0.08
C ILE A 239 -22.83 17.27 1.08
N ASN A 240 -21.54 17.02 1.36
CA ASN A 240 -20.73 17.72 2.37
C ASN A 240 -21.27 17.59 3.82
N GLU A 241 -21.89 16.47 4.16
CA GLU A 241 -22.36 16.11 5.51
C GLU A 241 -21.28 15.28 6.24
N VAL A 242 -20.24 15.96 6.71
CA VAL A 242 -19.01 15.32 7.23
C VAL A 242 -19.27 14.41 8.43
N ASP A 243 -20.15 14.82 9.38
CA ASP A 243 -20.46 14.01 10.56
C ASP A 243 -21.14 12.69 10.19
N LYS A 244 -22.04 12.72 9.21
CA LYS A 244 -22.70 11.51 8.72
C LYS A 244 -21.76 10.66 7.88
N GLU A 245 -20.92 11.26 7.05
CA GLU A 245 -19.85 10.54 6.36
C GLU A 245 -19.02 9.75 7.35
N LYS A 246 -18.51 10.42 8.39
CA LYS A 246 -17.70 9.82 9.45
C LYS A 246 -18.42 8.67 10.17
N GLN A 247 -19.68 8.87 10.50
CA GLN A 247 -20.51 7.85 11.14
C GLN A 247 -20.58 6.55 10.31
N TYR A 248 -20.90 6.66 9.02
CA TYR A 248 -21.03 5.50 8.15
C TYR A 248 -19.69 4.90 7.77
N LEU A 249 -18.59 5.66 7.77
CA LEU A 249 -17.24 5.13 7.66
C LEU A 249 -16.86 4.28 8.87
N ILE A 250 -17.26 4.67 10.08
CA ILE A 250 -17.06 3.87 11.31
C ILE A 250 -17.80 2.53 11.19
N ILE A 251 -19.06 2.56 10.79
CA ILE A 251 -19.89 1.37 10.61
C ILE A 251 -19.26 0.43 9.58
N SER A 252 -18.89 0.96 8.42
CA SER A 252 -18.23 0.23 7.35
C SER A 252 -16.93 -0.43 7.83
N ALA A 253 -16.06 0.34 8.49
CA ALA A 253 -14.78 -0.17 9.00
C ALA A 253 -14.97 -1.28 10.05
N ILE A 254 -15.94 -1.17 10.93
CA ILE A 254 -16.27 -2.22 11.91
C ILE A 254 -16.74 -3.49 11.21
N ALA A 255 -17.63 -3.38 10.24
CA ALA A 255 -18.14 -4.53 9.48
C ALA A 255 -17.01 -5.19 8.68
N ASP A 256 -16.17 -4.43 7.99
CA ASP A 256 -15.03 -4.93 7.23
C ASP A 256 -14.05 -5.70 8.11
N LEU A 257 -13.68 -5.14 9.28
CA LEU A 257 -12.77 -5.77 10.22
C LEU A 257 -13.33 -7.08 10.79
N LYS A 258 -14.62 -7.12 11.16
CA LYS A 258 -15.28 -8.32 11.66
C LYS A 258 -15.37 -9.43 10.61
N ASN A 259 -15.62 -9.06 9.35
CA ASN A 259 -15.70 -9.97 8.22
C ASN A 259 -14.35 -10.29 7.57
N ASN A 260 -13.24 -9.81 8.15
CA ASN A 260 -11.89 -9.99 7.61
C ASN A 260 -11.72 -9.57 6.14
N VAL A 261 -12.43 -8.53 5.72
CA VAL A 261 -12.14 -7.83 4.47
C VAL A 261 -10.83 -7.07 4.66
N LYS A 262 -9.82 -7.31 3.82
CA LYS A 262 -8.48 -6.74 3.97
C LYS A 262 -8.16 -5.65 2.93
N GLU A 263 -9.03 -5.48 1.95
CA GLU A 263 -8.89 -4.50 0.86
C GLU A 263 -9.84 -3.30 1.01
N TYR A 264 -10.30 -3.01 2.21
CA TYR A 264 -11.28 -1.97 2.50
C TYR A 264 -10.72 -0.54 2.36
N ILE A 265 -11.62 0.40 2.06
CA ILE A 265 -11.29 1.82 1.86
C ILE A 265 -11.71 2.67 3.07
N SER A 266 -12.73 2.20 3.81
CA SER A 266 -13.41 2.94 4.87
C SER A 266 -12.46 3.46 5.95
N LEU A 267 -11.56 2.61 6.45
CA LEU A 267 -10.62 2.98 7.50
C LEU A 267 -9.59 4.02 7.03
N ARG A 268 -9.14 3.92 5.77
CA ARG A 268 -8.24 4.92 5.18
C ARG A 268 -8.92 6.29 5.06
N ARG A 269 -10.15 6.32 4.55
CA ARG A 269 -10.91 7.57 4.43
C ARG A 269 -11.20 8.20 5.79
N LEU A 270 -11.57 7.37 6.77
CA LEU A 270 -11.77 7.82 8.14
C LEU A 270 -10.48 8.38 8.74
N ALA A 271 -9.32 7.77 8.46
CA ALA A 271 -8.04 8.29 8.89
C ALA A 271 -7.73 9.68 8.33
N ILE A 272 -8.08 9.92 7.05
CA ILE A 272 -7.91 11.26 6.42
C ILE A 272 -8.80 12.28 7.11
N LEU A 273 -10.08 11.98 7.32
CA LEU A 273 -11.02 12.88 8.03
C LEU A 273 -10.53 13.20 9.44
N LEU A 274 -10.12 12.19 10.21
CA LEU A 274 -9.61 12.38 11.56
C LEU A 274 -8.34 13.23 11.60
N TYR A 275 -7.49 13.08 10.60
CA TYR A 275 -6.31 13.95 10.47
C TYR A 275 -6.70 15.40 10.23
N GLU A 276 -7.69 15.67 9.37
CA GLU A 276 -8.21 17.01 9.09
C GLU A 276 -8.91 17.63 10.31
N GLU A 277 -9.52 16.79 11.15
CA GLU A 277 -10.10 17.19 12.45
C GLU A 277 -9.05 17.38 13.58
N GLY A 278 -7.80 16.98 13.34
CA GLY A 278 -6.71 17.11 14.32
C GLY A 278 -6.50 15.88 15.23
N ASP A 279 -7.29 14.80 15.09
CA ASP A 279 -7.02 13.53 15.77
C ASP A 279 -5.93 12.73 15.06
N VAL A 280 -4.72 13.28 15.08
CA VAL A 280 -3.54 12.72 14.41
C VAL A 280 -3.21 11.32 14.93
N LYS A 281 -3.48 11.04 16.20
CA LYS A 281 -3.16 9.75 16.81
C LYS A 281 -4.01 8.62 16.24
N ARG A 282 -5.34 8.80 16.15
CA ARG A 282 -6.22 7.81 15.52
C ARG A 282 -5.98 7.75 14.02
N ALA A 283 -5.81 8.89 13.36
CA ALA A 283 -5.51 8.96 11.93
C ALA A 283 -4.31 8.08 11.56
N TYR A 284 -3.19 8.23 12.28
CA TYR A 284 -1.99 7.42 12.07
C TYR A 284 -2.24 5.92 12.31
N ARG A 285 -2.90 5.57 13.42
CA ARG A 285 -3.20 4.19 13.78
C ARG A 285 -4.09 3.51 12.73
N TYR A 286 -5.11 4.20 12.23
CA TYR A 286 -6.04 3.66 11.24
C TYR A 286 -5.37 3.53 9.86
N MET A 287 -4.54 4.50 9.49
CA MET A 287 -3.78 4.44 8.25
C MET A 287 -2.79 3.26 8.27
N ARG A 288 -2.07 3.08 9.39
CA ARG A 288 -1.17 1.94 9.59
C ARG A 288 -1.92 0.62 9.47
N LYS A 289 -3.07 0.47 10.15
CA LYS A 289 -3.89 -0.74 10.07
C LYS A 289 -4.36 -1.03 8.65
N SER A 290 -4.78 0.00 7.91
CA SER A 290 -5.12 -0.14 6.49
C SER A 290 -3.94 -0.64 5.65
N MET A 291 -2.73 -0.13 5.89
CA MET A 291 -1.52 -0.55 5.19
C MET A 291 -1.16 -2.00 5.49
N GLU A 292 -1.20 -2.39 6.78
CA GLU A 292 -0.94 -3.76 7.21
C GLU A 292 -1.89 -4.75 6.51
N ASP A 293 -3.18 -4.45 6.51
CA ASP A 293 -4.19 -5.32 5.92
C ASP A 293 -4.10 -5.37 4.38
N ALA A 294 -3.88 -4.24 3.71
CA ALA A 294 -3.69 -4.19 2.27
C ALA A 294 -2.43 -4.95 1.83
N THR A 295 -1.36 -4.87 2.62
CA THR A 295 -0.11 -5.60 2.40
C THR A 295 -0.32 -7.10 2.58
N PHE A 296 -0.99 -7.50 3.65
CA PHE A 296 -1.33 -8.90 3.91
C PHE A 296 -2.20 -9.51 2.79
N CYS A 297 -3.14 -8.74 2.27
CA CYS A 297 -4.02 -9.15 1.18
C CYS A 297 -3.31 -9.20 -0.18
N ASN A 298 -2.16 -8.54 -0.33
CA ASN A 298 -1.47 -8.27 -1.60
C ASN A 298 -2.28 -7.37 -2.54
N ALA A 299 -3.06 -6.44 -1.97
CA ALA A 299 -3.88 -5.48 -2.71
C ALA A 299 -3.04 -4.27 -3.15
N ARG A 300 -2.26 -4.44 -4.22
CA ARG A 300 -1.24 -3.47 -4.67
C ARG A 300 -1.80 -2.07 -4.93
N LEU A 301 -2.96 -1.97 -5.57
CA LEU A 301 -3.62 -0.69 -5.82
C LEU A 301 -3.94 0.04 -4.50
N ARG A 302 -4.43 -0.69 -3.50
CA ARG A 302 -4.73 -0.13 -2.18
C ARG A 302 -3.49 0.35 -1.44
N ILE A 303 -2.38 -0.37 -1.58
CA ILE A 303 -1.09 0.03 -1.01
C ILE A 303 -0.64 1.37 -1.62
N ILE A 304 -0.74 1.53 -2.94
CA ILE A 304 -0.39 2.78 -3.63
C ILE A 304 -1.28 3.93 -3.15
N GLU A 305 -2.60 3.75 -3.10
CA GLU A 305 -3.54 4.76 -2.64
C GLU A 305 -3.30 5.19 -1.18
N ILE A 306 -2.95 4.23 -0.30
CA ILE A 306 -2.62 4.50 1.10
C ILE A 306 -1.31 5.29 1.17
N TYR A 307 -0.29 4.88 0.41
CA TYR A 307 1.00 5.56 0.38
C TYR A 307 0.87 7.01 -0.11
N GLU A 308 0.12 7.26 -1.18
CA GLU A 308 -0.16 8.62 -1.66
C GLU A 308 -0.90 9.47 -0.61
N SER A 309 -1.86 8.85 0.09
CA SER A 309 -2.58 9.52 1.17
C SER A 309 -1.66 9.90 2.33
N MET A 310 -0.73 9.01 2.70
CA MET A 310 0.29 9.26 3.72
C MET A 310 1.25 10.38 3.29
N GLN A 311 1.75 10.33 2.06
CA GLN A 311 2.63 11.38 1.53
C GLN A 311 1.96 12.77 1.53
N LYS A 312 0.71 12.85 1.08
CA LYS A 312 -0.04 14.13 1.12
C LYS A 312 -0.17 14.66 2.55
N THR A 313 -0.34 13.76 3.50
CA THR A 313 -0.45 14.09 4.93
C THR A 313 0.89 14.56 5.50
N GLU A 314 1.98 13.85 5.19
CA GLU A 314 3.35 14.23 5.61
C GLU A 314 3.79 15.56 4.96
N GLN A 315 3.50 15.76 3.68
CA GLN A 315 3.81 17.03 3.01
C GLN A 315 3.12 18.22 3.66
N LYS A 316 1.86 18.08 4.08
CA LYS A 316 1.17 19.12 4.85
C LYS A 316 1.87 19.40 6.18
N ASN A 317 2.27 18.36 6.93
CA ASN A 317 3.00 18.52 8.20
C ASN A 317 4.37 19.15 8.03
N ILE A 318 5.11 18.69 7.01
CA ILE A 318 6.41 19.26 6.64
C ILE A 318 6.24 20.73 6.26
N LEU A 319 5.20 21.08 5.49
CA LEU A 319 4.90 22.45 5.09
C LEU A 319 4.57 23.32 6.31
N TYR A 320 3.79 22.84 7.28
CA TYR A 320 3.55 23.54 8.55
C TYR A 320 4.83 23.67 9.39
N GLY A 321 5.64 22.61 9.48
CA GLY A 321 6.93 22.63 10.16
C GLY A 321 7.90 23.62 9.50
N PHE A 322 8.01 23.59 8.17
CA PHE A 322 8.82 24.56 7.41
C PHE A 322 8.28 25.97 7.51
N SER A 323 6.97 26.19 7.58
CA SER A 323 6.39 27.53 7.76
C SER A 323 6.77 28.12 9.12
N LEU A 324 6.76 27.33 10.18
CA LEU A 324 7.19 27.74 11.53
C LEU A 324 8.70 28.04 11.59
N VAL A 325 9.52 27.16 11.00
CA VAL A 325 10.97 27.35 10.90
C VAL A 325 11.28 28.54 9.98
N SER A 326 10.57 28.71 8.88
CA SER A 326 10.77 29.85 7.98
C SER A 326 10.37 31.18 8.61
N ILE A 327 9.32 31.21 9.44
CA ILE A 327 8.97 32.41 10.22
C ILE A 327 10.08 32.75 11.22
N LEU A 328 10.65 31.76 11.90
CA LEU A 328 11.81 31.95 12.80
C LEU A 328 13.06 32.41 12.05
N VAL A 329 13.35 31.80 10.90
CA VAL A 329 14.48 32.17 10.05
C VAL A 329 14.26 33.57 9.45
N VAL A 330 13.03 33.90 9.03
CA VAL A 330 12.70 35.25 8.53
C VAL A 330 12.86 36.28 9.64
N MET A 331 12.47 36.01 10.89
CA MET A 331 12.71 36.88 12.03
C MET A 331 14.22 37.07 12.31
N LEU A 332 15.00 36.01 12.24
CA LEU A 332 16.47 36.08 12.40
C LEU A 332 17.13 36.76 11.21
N CYS A 333 16.68 36.52 9.98
CA CYS A 333 17.17 37.21 8.79
C CYS A 333 16.80 38.70 8.78
N PHE A 334 15.60 39.05 9.28
CA PHE A 334 15.18 40.45 9.42
C PHE A 334 16.07 41.20 10.42
N MET A 335 16.44 40.55 11.51
CA MET A 335 17.37 41.11 12.51
C MET A 335 18.79 41.25 11.95
N MET A 336 19.27 40.24 11.18
CA MET A 336 20.58 40.32 10.49
C MET A 336 20.58 41.31 9.30
N TYR A 337 19.45 41.45 8.59
CA TYR A 337 19.30 42.39 7.49
C TYR A 337 19.43 43.85 7.98
N PHE A 338 18.80 44.16 9.12
CA PHE A 338 18.86 45.50 9.70
C PHE A 338 20.29 45.90 10.14
N THR A 339 21.04 44.92 10.64
CA THR A 339 22.44 45.17 11.08
C THR A 339 23.44 45.18 9.93
N ARG A 340 23.14 44.52 8.79
CA ARG A 340 24.04 44.49 7.62
C ARG A 340 23.71 45.51 6.52
N LYS A 341 22.54 46.17 6.59
CA LYS A 341 22.05 47.09 5.56
C LYS A 341 22.92 48.34 5.37
N GLN A 342 23.69 48.71 6.37
CA GLN A 342 24.58 49.87 6.29
C GLN A 342 25.92 49.60 5.59
N LEU A 343 26.39 48.36 5.54
CA LEU A 343 27.77 48.07 5.08
C LEU A 343 27.88 47.50 3.65
N LYS A 344 26.80 47.06 3.03
CA LYS A 344 26.91 46.30 1.76
C LYS A 344 26.33 46.96 0.49
N LYS A 345 25.68 48.12 0.56
CA LYS A 345 24.98 48.69 -0.60
C LYS A 345 25.87 49.16 -1.78
N ILE A 346 27.14 49.40 -1.59
CA ILE A 346 27.98 50.03 -2.63
C ILE A 346 28.88 49.02 -3.35
N ALA A 347 29.28 47.93 -2.73
CA ALA A 347 30.26 47.01 -3.31
C ALA A 347 29.67 45.92 -4.24
N GLN A 348 28.38 45.61 -4.11
CA GLN A 348 27.77 44.47 -4.83
C GLN A 348 27.25 44.81 -6.23
N ALA A 349 26.82 46.05 -6.47
CA ALA A 349 26.22 46.40 -7.76
C ALA A 349 27.27 46.42 -8.92
N ARG A 350 28.51 46.68 -8.59
CA ARG A 350 29.56 46.80 -9.61
C ARG A 350 30.09 45.45 -10.11
N ARG A 351 30.10 44.41 -9.24
CA ARG A 351 30.60 43.07 -9.63
C ARG A 351 29.59 42.23 -10.37
N ALA A 352 28.31 42.47 -10.15
CA ALA A 352 27.24 41.66 -10.78
C ALA A 352 27.04 41.96 -12.27
N LEU A 353 27.35 43.20 -12.70
CA LEU A 353 27.17 43.61 -14.10
C LEU A 353 28.27 43.05 -15.04
N GLU A 354 29.47 42.91 -14.54
CA GLU A 354 30.60 42.40 -15.35
C GLU A 354 30.52 40.88 -15.57
N THR A 355 30.01 40.13 -14.57
CA THR A 355 29.86 38.67 -14.69
C THR A 355 28.67 38.26 -15.55
N SER A 356 27.59 39.04 -15.56
CA SER A 356 26.38 38.71 -16.33
C SER A 356 26.62 38.83 -17.85
N ASN A 357 27.37 39.83 -18.30
CA ASN A 357 27.65 40.00 -19.72
C ASN A 357 28.57 38.92 -20.31
N LYS A 358 29.46 38.35 -19.49
CA LYS A 358 30.35 37.28 -19.92
C LYS A 358 29.60 35.95 -20.07
N SER A 359 28.69 35.66 -19.13
CA SER A 359 27.88 34.45 -19.15
C SER A 359 26.88 34.39 -20.32
N LEU A 360 26.38 35.58 -20.75
CA LEU A 360 25.40 35.62 -21.86
C LEU A 360 26.05 35.29 -23.22
N ASN A 361 27.26 35.71 -23.43
CA ASN A 361 27.99 35.40 -24.67
C ASN A 361 28.40 33.93 -24.78
N ASP A 362 28.79 33.31 -23.66
CA ASP A 362 29.12 31.86 -23.64
C ASP A 362 27.88 30.97 -23.87
N MET A 363 26.73 31.42 -23.37
CA MET A 363 25.46 30.66 -23.54
C MET A 363 24.95 30.70 -25.00
N ILE A 364 25.14 31.79 -25.72
CA ILE A 364 24.79 31.91 -27.14
C ILE A 364 25.65 30.99 -28.01
N LEU A 365 26.93 30.84 -27.69
CA LEU A 365 27.81 29.91 -28.39
C LEU A 365 27.43 28.43 -28.11
N GLN A 366 27.03 28.12 -26.89
CA GLN A 366 26.55 26.76 -26.53
C GLN A 366 25.23 26.39 -27.20
N LEU A 367 24.28 27.33 -27.32
CA LEU A 367 22.98 27.11 -27.98
C LEU A 367 23.13 26.74 -29.47
N ASN A 368 24.05 27.37 -30.16
CA ASN A 368 24.32 27.06 -31.59
C ASN A 368 25.00 25.70 -31.76
N SER A 369 25.83 25.28 -30.81
CA SER A 369 26.42 23.93 -30.80
C SER A 369 25.41 22.85 -30.45
N LEU A 370 24.47 23.15 -29.52
CA LEU A 370 23.45 22.20 -29.07
C LEU A 370 22.40 21.86 -30.17
N ASN A 371 22.05 22.88 -30.99
CA ASN A 371 21.10 22.67 -32.10
C ASN A 371 21.65 21.75 -33.19
N SER A 372 22.95 21.74 -33.43
CA SER A 372 23.56 20.79 -34.37
C SER A 372 23.65 19.38 -33.78
N GLN A 373 23.85 19.27 -32.46
CA GLN A 373 23.86 17.97 -31.77
C GLN A 373 22.47 17.35 -31.61
N LEU A 374 21.42 18.17 -31.47
CA LEU A 374 20.04 17.73 -31.35
C LEU A 374 19.55 17.00 -32.62
N SER A 375 19.98 17.48 -33.79
CA SER A 375 19.66 16.84 -35.08
C SER A 375 20.29 15.45 -35.24
N LEU A 376 21.51 15.28 -34.70
CA LEU A 376 22.20 13.98 -34.69
C LEU A 376 21.65 13.02 -33.61
N ALA A 377 21.24 13.57 -32.47
CA ALA A 377 20.67 12.79 -31.39
C ALA A 377 19.28 12.20 -31.72
N ASN A 378 18.45 12.95 -32.48
CA ASN A 378 17.15 12.47 -32.93
C ASN A 378 17.25 11.24 -33.86
N GLY A 379 18.32 11.15 -34.65
CA GLY A 379 18.59 9.96 -35.48
C GLY A 379 18.90 8.71 -34.63
N LYS A 380 19.67 8.88 -33.53
CA LYS A 380 20.04 7.79 -32.62
C LYS A 380 18.90 7.41 -31.66
N LEU A 381 18.00 8.35 -31.38
CA LEU A 381 16.90 8.13 -30.47
C LEU A 381 15.91 7.05 -30.97
N ASN A 382 15.69 7.03 -32.29
CA ASN A 382 14.83 6.04 -32.93
C ASN A 382 15.41 4.61 -32.86
N GLU A 383 16.72 4.49 -32.90
CA GLU A 383 17.42 3.19 -32.81
C GLU A 383 17.47 2.67 -31.36
N THR A 384 17.59 3.62 -30.41
CA THR A 384 17.62 3.27 -28.97
C THR A 384 16.22 2.94 -28.42
N ASN A 385 15.16 3.50 -28.99
CA ASN A 385 13.80 3.22 -28.56
C ASN A 385 13.39 1.76 -28.77
N ALA A 386 13.93 1.12 -29.79
CA ALA A 386 13.68 -0.32 -30.05
C ALA A 386 14.38 -1.21 -28.99
N THR A 387 15.60 -0.82 -28.57
CA THR A 387 16.35 -1.54 -27.53
C THR A 387 15.86 -1.24 -26.10
N LEU A 388 15.21 -0.09 -25.91
CA LEU A 388 14.65 0.28 -24.61
C LEU A 388 13.41 -0.54 -24.23
N GLN A 389 12.66 -1.02 -25.22
CA GLN A 389 11.49 -1.86 -24.97
C GLN A 389 11.86 -3.21 -24.34
N ASP A 390 12.96 -3.82 -24.75
CA ASP A 390 13.42 -5.10 -24.19
C ASP A 390 14.03 -4.95 -22.78
N THR A 391 14.75 -3.84 -22.56
CA THR A 391 15.34 -3.56 -21.24
C THR A 391 14.30 -3.14 -20.20
N ASN A 392 13.18 -2.52 -20.61
CA ASN A 392 12.09 -2.17 -19.71
C ASN A 392 11.38 -3.40 -19.11
N LEU A 393 11.31 -4.49 -19.84
CA LEU A 393 10.72 -5.74 -19.35
C LEU A 393 11.56 -6.35 -18.21
N SER A 394 12.87 -6.40 -18.37
CA SER A 394 13.76 -6.91 -17.30
C SER A 394 13.88 -5.98 -16.10
N LEU A 395 13.77 -4.65 -16.34
CA LEU A 395 13.74 -3.67 -15.26
C LEU A 395 12.46 -3.77 -14.41
N PHE A 396 11.36 -4.14 -15.05
CA PHE A 396 10.07 -4.32 -14.37
C PHE A 396 10.10 -5.49 -13.37
N GLU A 397 10.73 -6.60 -13.73
CA GLU A 397 10.91 -7.74 -12.81
C GLU A 397 11.83 -7.39 -11.64
N SER A 398 12.93 -6.69 -11.91
CA SER A 398 13.86 -6.24 -10.87
C SER A 398 13.20 -5.26 -9.89
N ASN A 399 12.38 -4.34 -10.40
CA ASN A 399 11.64 -3.40 -9.54
C ASN A 399 10.54 -4.07 -8.70
N ARG A 400 9.95 -5.16 -9.19
CA ARG A 400 8.99 -5.96 -8.42
C ARG A 400 9.61 -6.56 -7.16
N ILE A 401 10.81 -7.12 -7.30
CA ILE A 401 11.57 -7.69 -6.17
C ILE A 401 11.95 -6.58 -5.17
N LYS A 402 12.38 -5.45 -5.67
CA LYS A 402 12.74 -4.28 -4.85
C LYS A 402 11.56 -3.75 -4.02
N ASN A 403 10.37 -3.70 -4.61
CA ASN A 403 9.16 -3.22 -3.92
C ASN A 403 8.70 -4.16 -2.79
N ILE A 404 8.83 -5.47 -2.99
CA ILE A 404 8.57 -6.47 -1.94
C ILE A 404 9.52 -6.27 -0.77
N TYR A 405 10.80 -5.99 -1.05
CA TYR A 405 11.82 -5.75 -0.02
C TYR A 405 11.55 -4.48 0.81
N ILE A 406 11.22 -3.38 0.12
CA ILE A 406 10.88 -2.12 0.80
C ILE A 406 9.68 -2.31 1.73
N MET A 407 8.69 -3.07 1.30
CA MET A 407 7.48 -3.33 2.08
C MET A 407 7.77 -4.19 3.32
N GLU A 408 8.57 -5.24 3.20
CA GLU A 408 9.03 -6.04 4.34
C GLU A 408 9.85 -5.20 5.33
N PHE A 409 10.71 -4.31 4.82
CA PHE A 409 11.51 -3.40 5.65
C PHE A 409 10.63 -2.39 6.40
N MET A 410 9.61 -1.81 5.75
CA MET A 410 8.68 -0.86 6.38
C MET A 410 7.87 -1.52 7.50
N ASN A 411 7.43 -2.77 7.29
CA ASN A 411 6.75 -3.54 8.34
C ASN A 411 7.65 -3.77 9.56
N LYS A 412 8.93 -4.03 9.33
CA LYS A 412 9.91 -4.18 10.41
C LYS A 412 10.17 -2.88 11.18
N CYS A 413 10.28 -1.77 10.46
CA CYS A 413 10.41 -0.45 11.10
C CYS A 413 9.20 -0.14 12.00
N SER A 414 7.99 -0.48 11.56
CA SER A 414 6.78 -0.31 12.36
C SER A 414 6.80 -1.18 13.63
N ALA A 415 7.18 -2.44 13.51
CA ALA A 415 7.29 -3.35 14.66
C ALA A 415 8.33 -2.87 15.69
N TYR A 416 9.44 -2.25 15.22
CA TYR A 416 10.43 -1.64 16.13
C TYR A 416 9.87 -0.47 16.93
N ILE A 417 9.04 0.36 16.30
CA ILE A 417 8.39 1.49 16.97
C ILE A 417 7.45 0.98 18.07
N ASP A 418 6.67 -0.07 17.81
CA ASP A 418 5.77 -0.68 18.78
C ASP A 418 6.54 -1.26 19.98
N LYS A 419 7.65 -1.97 19.74
CA LYS A 419 8.53 -2.50 20.79
C LYS A 419 9.14 -1.39 21.65
N LEU A 420 9.58 -0.28 21.03
CA LEU A 420 10.09 0.88 21.75
C LEU A 420 9.00 1.51 22.64
N GLU A 421 7.76 1.59 22.12
CA GLU A 421 6.66 2.12 22.92
C GLU A 421 6.29 1.21 24.09
N ASP A 422 6.28 -0.09 23.89
CA ASP A 422 6.04 -1.06 24.97
C ASP A 422 7.16 -1.02 26.02
N TYR A 423 8.41 -0.90 25.59
CA TYR A 423 9.53 -0.69 26.51
C TYR A 423 9.38 0.62 27.31
N ARG A 424 9.05 1.72 26.63
CA ARG A 424 8.76 3.00 27.27
C ARG A 424 7.61 2.88 28.29
N ARG A 425 6.53 2.15 27.92
CA ARG A 425 5.38 1.90 28.82
C ARG A 425 5.80 1.07 30.03
N SER A 426 6.66 0.07 29.84
CA SER A 426 7.18 -0.75 30.94
C SER A 426 7.99 0.07 31.93
N LEU A 427 8.89 0.94 31.43
CA LEU A 427 9.66 1.86 32.23
C LEU A 427 8.77 2.86 33.00
N ASN A 428 7.76 3.41 32.30
CA ASN A 428 6.82 4.37 32.91
C ASN A 428 5.97 3.72 34.01
N LYS A 429 5.55 2.46 33.84
CA LYS A 429 4.87 1.70 34.92
C LYS A 429 5.75 1.55 36.17
N LEU A 430 7.03 1.26 35.97
CA LEU A 430 7.98 1.17 37.09
C LEU A 430 8.21 2.54 37.76
N ALA A 431 8.29 3.60 36.95
CA ALA A 431 8.43 4.97 37.44
C ALA A 431 7.21 5.41 38.28
N VAL A 432 5.99 5.22 37.75
CA VAL A 432 4.72 5.57 38.41
C VAL A 432 4.51 4.71 39.66
N ALA A 433 4.92 3.45 39.65
CA ALA A 433 4.86 2.56 40.81
C ALA A 433 5.93 2.85 41.87
N GLY A 434 6.78 3.87 41.67
CA GLY A 434 7.85 4.23 42.60
C GLY A 434 8.98 3.19 42.71
N LYS A 435 9.03 2.22 41.78
CA LYS A 435 10.01 1.12 41.82
C LYS A 435 11.34 1.53 41.18
N ILE A 436 11.99 2.52 41.75
CA ILE A 436 13.19 3.17 41.19
C ILE A 436 14.36 2.19 41.01
N GLN A 437 14.53 1.23 41.91
CA GLN A 437 15.60 0.23 41.80
C GLN A 437 15.37 -0.74 40.60
N GLU A 438 14.13 -1.16 40.40
CA GLU A 438 13.76 -2.01 39.28
C GLU A 438 13.86 -1.21 37.95
N LEU A 439 13.41 0.05 37.95
CA LEU A 439 13.56 0.97 36.82
C LEU A 439 15.03 1.17 36.46
N TYR A 440 15.90 1.44 37.44
CA TYR A 440 17.34 1.61 37.21
C TYR A 440 17.98 0.33 36.69
N LYS A 441 17.60 -0.83 37.23
CA LYS A 441 18.07 -2.15 36.75
C LYS A 441 17.65 -2.39 35.29
N GLN A 442 16.42 -2.05 34.95
CA GLN A 442 15.91 -2.24 33.62
C GLN A 442 16.54 -1.28 32.61
N LEU A 443 16.78 -0.02 32.99
CA LEU A 443 17.51 0.96 32.17
C LEU A 443 18.98 0.58 31.93
N LYS A 444 19.60 -0.08 32.92
CA LYS A 444 21.01 -0.51 32.84
C LYS A 444 21.17 -1.87 32.14
N SER A 445 20.07 -2.60 31.96
CA SER A 445 20.10 -3.91 31.32
C SER A 445 20.21 -3.77 29.79
N ASN A 446 21.17 -4.43 29.22
CA ASN A 446 21.30 -4.54 27.77
C ASN A 446 20.48 -5.69 27.18
N ALA A 447 19.76 -6.46 28.00
CA ALA A 447 19.11 -7.70 27.59
C ALA A 447 18.11 -7.49 26.45
N LEU A 448 17.33 -6.40 26.49
CA LEU A 448 16.41 -6.05 25.41
C LEU A 448 17.16 -5.74 24.11
N VAL A 449 18.23 -4.95 24.22
CA VAL A 449 19.04 -4.55 23.06
C VAL A 449 19.73 -5.78 22.44
N GLU A 450 20.25 -6.67 23.28
CA GLU A 450 20.89 -7.91 22.81
C GLU A 450 19.90 -8.84 22.13
N GLN A 451 18.68 -8.99 22.67
CA GLN A 451 17.61 -9.77 22.07
C GLN A 451 17.20 -9.16 20.73
N GLU A 452 16.97 -7.84 20.66
CA GLU A 452 16.57 -7.17 19.43
C GLU A 452 17.64 -7.23 18.35
N ILE A 453 18.91 -7.18 18.72
CA ILE A 453 20.03 -7.36 17.78
C ILE A 453 20.03 -8.78 17.21
N GLU A 454 19.76 -9.79 18.02
CA GLU A 454 19.71 -11.17 17.56
C GLU A 454 18.53 -11.40 16.61
N GLU A 455 17.33 -10.91 16.96
CA GLU A 455 16.16 -10.95 16.09
C GLU A 455 16.39 -10.18 14.77
N PHE A 456 17.02 -9.01 14.84
CA PHE A 456 17.38 -8.22 13.66
C PHE A 456 18.29 -9.00 12.71
N PHE A 457 19.29 -9.70 13.24
CA PHE A 457 20.18 -10.51 12.41
C PHE A 457 19.49 -11.78 11.86
N GLU A 458 18.57 -12.37 12.62
CA GLU A 458 17.76 -13.48 12.12
C GLU A 458 16.88 -13.06 10.93
N ASP A 459 16.24 -11.93 11.05
CA ASP A 459 15.40 -11.37 10.00
C ASP A 459 16.22 -10.97 8.77
N PHE A 460 17.35 -10.33 8.96
CA PHE A 460 18.28 -10.01 7.88
C PHE A 460 18.71 -11.26 7.11
N ASP A 461 19.16 -12.28 7.84
CA ASP A 461 19.62 -13.53 7.24
C ASP A 461 18.50 -14.22 6.44
N ARG A 462 17.30 -14.29 7.03
CA ARG A 462 16.12 -14.88 6.40
C ARG A 462 15.72 -14.14 5.12
N ILE A 463 15.67 -12.82 5.17
CA ILE A 463 15.28 -11.98 4.03
C ILE A 463 16.34 -12.06 2.94
N PHE A 464 17.60 -11.96 3.32
CA PHE A 464 18.72 -12.02 2.39
C PHE A 464 18.77 -13.37 1.66
N LEU A 465 18.67 -14.48 2.39
CA LEU A 465 18.70 -15.83 1.81
C LEU A 465 17.43 -16.16 1.00
N LYS A 466 16.33 -15.47 1.24
CA LYS A 466 15.13 -15.55 0.39
C LYS A 466 15.33 -14.87 -0.97
N ILE A 467 16.13 -13.80 -1.01
CA ILE A 467 16.46 -13.07 -2.24
C ILE A 467 17.60 -13.75 -2.99
N PHE A 468 18.59 -14.24 -2.25
CA PHE A 468 19.78 -14.91 -2.77
C PHE A 468 19.90 -16.31 -2.17
N PRO A 469 19.07 -17.28 -2.60
CA PRO A 469 19.03 -18.62 -1.99
C PRO A 469 20.37 -19.36 -2.09
N ASP A 470 21.05 -19.17 -3.19
CA ASP A 470 22.31 -19.84 -3.50
C ASP A 470 23.55 -19.06 -3.06
N PHE A 471 23.38 -17.94 -2.36
CA PHE A 471 24.47 -17.07 -1.97
C PHE A 471 25.60 -17.80 -1.23
N VAL A 472 25.27 -18.64 -0.23
CA VAL A 472 26.28 -19.36 0.55
C VAL A 472 27.02 -20.38 -0.30
N ILE A 473 26.33 -21.04 -1.21
CA ILE A 473 26.91 -22.01 -2.14
C ILE A 473 27.86 -21.29 -3.11
N SER A 474 27.38 -20.23 -3.73
CA SER A 474 28.14 -19.42 -4.69
C SER A 474 29.33 -18.72 -4.03
N PHE A 475 29.15 -18.23 -2.80
CA PHE A 475 30.22 -17.63 -2.01
C PHE A 475 31.33 -18.68 -1.71
N ASN A 476 30.94 -19.85 -1.27
CA ASN A 476 31.88 -20.96 -1.01
C ASN A 476 32.56 -21.47 -2.28
N GLY A 477 31.92 -21.32 -3.45
CA GLY A 477 32.56 -21.57 -4.74
C GLY A 477 33.75 -20.63 -5.05
N LEU A 478 33.83 -19.47 -4.36
CA LEU A 478 34.95 -18.54 -4.47
C LEU A 478 36.05 -18.81 -3.42
N MET A 479 35.84 -19.75 -2.49
CA MET A 479 36.78 -20.08 -1.40
C MET A 479 37.63 -21.31 -1.73
N LYS A 480 38.80 -21.42 -1.08
CA LYS A 480 39.63 -22.63 -1.17
C LYS A 480 38.90 -23.79 -0.48
N GLN A 481 39.04 -24.99 -1.02
CA GLN A 481 38.28 -26.17 -0.62
C GLN A 481 38.45 -26.56 0.87
N GLU A 482 39.57 -26.19 1.47
CA GLU A 482 39.88 -26.42 2.89
C GLU A 482 39.40 -25.27 3.80
N GLU A 483 38.87 -24.22 3.24
CA GLU A 483 38.57 -22.95 3.92
C GLU A 483 37.11 -22.49 3.74
N LEU A 484 36.22 -23.44 3.47
CA LEU A 484 34.80 -23.17 3.29
C LEU A 484 34.18 -22.60 4.57
N ILE A 485 33.20 -21.73 4.40
CA ILE A 485 32.49 -21.09 5.52
C ILE A 485 31.13 -21.74 5.65
N GLU A 486 30.95 -22.54 6.68
CA GLU A 486 29.64 -23.12 6.98
C GLU A 486 28.85 -22.25 7.96
N PRO A 487 27.58 -22.01 7.69
CA PRO A 487 26.68 -21.35 8.64
C PRO A 487 26.52 -22.21 9.91
N LYS A 488 26.60 -21.59 11.09
CA LYS A 488 26.44 -22.33 12.37
C LYS A 488 25.05 -22.95 12.54
N LYS A 489 24.04 -22.47 11.85
CA LYS A 489 22.66 -23.01 11.81
C LYS A 489 22.12 -22.88 10.39
N PRO A 490 21.31 -23.83 9.91
CA PRO A 490 20.61 -23.69 8.63
C PRO A 490 19.79 -22.40 8.59
N GLY A 491 19.91 -21.65 7.50
CA GLY A 491 19.17 -20.40 7.34
C GLY A 491 19.71 -19.19 8.11
N ARG A 492 20.88 -19.31 8.77
CA ARG A 492 21.54 -18.19 9.46
C ARG A 492 22.94 -17.96 8.91
N LEU A 493 23.23 -16.71 8.59
CA LEU A 493 24.59 -16.31 8.22
C LEU A 493 25.44 -16.07 9.47
N ASN A 494 26.70 -16.45 9.42
CA ASN A 494 27.66 -15.99 10.42
C ASN A 494 28.11 -14.54 10.11
N THR A 495 28.87 -13.95 11.01
CA THR A 495 29.34 -12.55 10.85
C THR A 495 30.14 -12.37 9.56
N GLU A 496 30.93 -13.35 9.18
CA GLU A 496 31.74 -13.34 7.96
C GLU A 496 30.84 -13.26 6.72
N LEU A 497 29.86 -14.14 6.60
CA LEU A 497 28.91 -14.16 5.48
C LEU A 497 28.02 -12.91 5.47
N ARG A 498 27.63 -12.38 6.64
CA ARG A 498 26.85 -11.13 6.70
C ARG A 498 27.61 -9.91 6.16
N ILE A 499 28.92 -9.83 6.39
CA ILE A 499 29.77 -8.78 5.82
C ILE A 499 29.62 -8.79 4.29
N TYR A 500 29.75 -9.96 3.68
CA TYR A 500 29.70 -10.09 2.23
C TYR A 500 28.26 -10.07 1.68
N ALA A 501 27.29 -10.48 2.46
CA ALA A 501 25.88 -10.26 2.14
C ALA A 501 25.53 -8.76 2.05
N LEU A 502 26.06 -7.95 2.97
CA LEU A 502 25.92 -6.48 2.92
C LEU A 502 26.61 -5.89 1.71
N MET A 503 27.80 -6.38 1.37
CA MET A 503 28.51 -5.96 0.16
C MET A 503 27.73 -6.33 -1.10
N ARG A 504 27.11 -7.50 -1.16
CA ARG A 504 26.22 -7.91 -2.26
C ARG A 504 25.02 -6.98 -2.39
N LEU A 505 24.51 -6.44 -1.29
CA LEU A 505 23.47 -5.43 -1.26
C LEU A 505 23.96 -4.01 -1.57
N GLY A 506 25.25 -3.82 -1.90
CA GLY A 506 25.84 -2.55 -2.25
C GLY A 506 26.41 -1.75 -1.06
N ILE A 507 26.44 -2.34 0.14
CA ILE A 507 27.02 -1.68 1.34
C ILE A 507 28.47 -2.17 1.49
N GLY A 508 29.40 -1.51 0.80
CA GLY A 508 30.83 -1.91 0.79
C GLY A 508 31.72 -1.19 1.81
N GLU A 509 31.24 -0.09 2.41
CA GLU A 509 32.03 0.72 3.34
C GLU A 509 32.15 0.07 4.72
N ASN A 510 33.36 -0.05 5.23
CA ASN A 510 33.62 -0.71 6.52
C ASN A 510 32.89 -0.05 7.68
N GLU A 511 32.70 1.29 7.65
CA GLU A 511 31.94 2.02 8.65
C GLU A 511 30.46 1.60 8.68
N LYS A 512 29.84 1.52 7.53
CA LYS A 512 28.41 1.14 7.40
C LYS A 512 28.21 -0.31 7.77
N ILE A 513 29.10 -1.19 7.36
CA ILE A 513 29.08 -2.62 7.73
C ILE A 513 29.27 -2.78 9.24
N ALA A 514 30.24 -2.08 9.83
CA ALA A 514 30.52 -2.12 11.26
C ALA A 514 29.32 -1.62 12.08
N ALA A 515 28.70 -0.52 11.64
CA ALA A 515 27.50 0.01 12.27
C ALA A 515 26.33 -0.98 12.20
N PHE A 516 26.13 -1.61 11.06
CA PHE A 516 25.06 -2.61 10.87
C PHE A 516 25.30 -3.84 11.75
N LEU A 517 26.51 -4.37 11.77
CA LEU A 517 26.87 -5.57 12.53
C LEU A 517 27.16 -5.31 14.02
N ARG A 518 27.05 -4.05 14.47
CA ARG A 518 27.34 -3.64 15.85
C ARG A 518 28.72 -4.07 16.33
N CYS A 519 29.69 -4.01 15.46
CA CYS A 519 31.09 -4.37 15.76
C CYS A 519 32.06 -3.20 15.44
N SER A 520 33.32 -3.36 15.81
CA SER A 520 34.31 -2.33 15.49
C SER A 520 34.67 -2.35 13.98
N ARG A 521 34.99 -1.19 13.43
CA ARG A 521 35.51 -1.06 12.06
C ARG A 521 36.73 -1.95 11.83
N GLN A 522 37.58 -2.05 12.85
CA GLN A 522 38.76 -2.92 12.83
C GLN A 522 38.38 -4.40 12.71
N THR A 523 37.29 -4.79 13.35
CA THR A 523 36.75 -6.16 13.26
C THR A 523 36.33 -6.49 11.82
N VAL A 524 35.59 -5.59 11.18
CA VAL A 524 35.17 -5.76 9.77
C VAL A 524 36.40 -5.86 8.85
N TYR A 525 37.35 -4.96 9.03
CA TYR A 525 38.58 -4.98 8.25
C TYR A 525 39.34 -6.31 8.41
N SER A 526 39.46 -6.81 9.64
CA SER A 526 40.14 -8.07 9.92
C SER A 526 39.43 -9.25 9.28
N TYR A 527 38.10 -9.31 9.32
CA TYR A 527 37.32 -10.34 8.66
C TYR A 527 37.51 -10.29 7.13
N ARG A 528 37.38 -9.12 6.52
CA ARG A 528 37.55 -8.94 5.07
C ARG A 528 38.94 -9.38 4.62
N SER A 529 39.98 -8.91 5.31
CA SER A 529 41.37 -9.25 4.99
C SER A 529 41.59 -10.76 5.11
N ARG A 530 41.09 -11.38 6.18
CA ARG A 530 41.25 -12.82 6.42
C ARG A 530 40.52 -13.66 5.36
N ILE A 531 39.27 -13.32 5.04
CA ILE A 531 38.49 -14.08 4.06
C ILE A 531 39.06 -13.91 2.66
N ARG A 532 39.50 -12.70 2.29
CA ARG A 532 40.14 -12.47 1.00
C ARG A 532 41.39 -13.35 0.80
N LEU A 533 42.20 -13.52 1.83
CA LEU A 533 43.39 -14.42 1.76
C LEU A 533 43.01 -15.91 1.65
N ARG A 534 41.84 -16.30 2.14
CA ARG A 534 41.29 -17.65 2.08
C ARG A 534 40.55 -17.96 0.78
N SER A 535 40.34 -16.95 -0.06
CA SER A 535 39.66 -17.12 -1.35
C SER A 535 40.59 -17.64 -2.44
N LEU A 536 39.98 -18.13 -3.51
CA LEU A 536 40.67 -18.51 -4.75
C LEU A 536 41.15 -17.28 -5.55
N PHE A 537 40.54 -16.11 -5.30
CA PHE A 537 40.74 -14.88 -6.07
C PHE A 537 41.00 -13.68 -5.14
N PRO A 538 42.16 -13.61 -4.46
CA PRO A 538 42.41 -12.58 -3.44
C PRO A 538 42.33 -11.13 -3.96
N ASP A 539 42.64 -10.91 -5.22
CA ASP A 539 42.74 -9.56 -5.80
C ASP A 539 41.37 -8.98 -6.18
N ASP A 540 40.45 -9.79 -6.67
CA ASP A 540 39.12 -9.36 -7.16
C ASP A 540 37.95 -10.05 -6.42
N PHE A 541 38.22 -10.68 -5.28
CA PHE A 541 37.24 -11.43 -4.50
C PHE A 541 35.95 -10.65 -4.20
N GLU A 542 36.09 -9.44 -3.73
CA GLU A 542 34.94 -8.60 -3.35
C GLU A 542 34.08 -8.23 -4.56
N GLU A 543 34.70 -7.96 -5.71
CA GLU A 543 33.97 -7.70 -6.96
C GLU A 543 33.17 -8.92 -7.44
N ARG A 544 33.71 -10.10 -7.26
CA ARG A 544 33.03 -11.35 -7.58
C ARG A 544 31.85 -11.62 -6.63
N VAL A 545 32.05 -11.36 -5.34
CA VAL A 545 30.96 -11.52 -4.36
C VAL A 545 29.80 -10.57 -4.66
N VAL A 546 30.07 -9.34 -5.07
CA VAL A 546 29.00 -8.39 -5.46
C VAL A 546 28.22 -8.86 -6.69
N LYS A 547 28.76 -9.73 -7.51
CA LYS A 547 28.12 -10.27 -8.72
C LYS A 547 27.46 -11.65 -8.52
N ILE A 548 27.45 -12.20 -7.31
CA ILE A 548 26.75 -13.46 -7.01
C ILE A 548 25.23 -13.24 -7.21
N ASP A 549 24.61 -14.06 -8.02
CA ASP A 549 23.16 -14.03 -8.26
C ASP A 549 22.34 -14.61 -7.11
#